data_083b6aefec27bda19461c88ac8cbd7ac
#
_entry.id   083b6aefec27bda19461c88ac8cbd7ac
#
_cell.length_a   1.000
_cell.length_b   1.000
_cell.length_c   1.000
_cell.angle_alpha   90.00
_cell.angle_beta   90.00
_cell.angle_gamma   90.00
#
_symmetry.space_group_name_H-M   'P 1'
#
loop_
_entity.id
_entity.type
_entity.pdbx_description
1 polymer ?
#
loop_
_entity_poly.entity_id
_entity_poly.type
_entity_poly.pdbx_seq_one_letter_code
_entity_poly.pdbx_strand_id
1 'polypeptide(L)'
;MASSSAQVLTGNEKRKQSCKNVGGEKKRKGHKRENDFKNQYNPVSLNEPTEYKATSDTWIPSGLEITNILCERFGMDTSKDLYISNKSGENIQFTLGQIPELSAEDNLAWLQNPDNCRALFNKYLKKVESARPADILVYKDNTAQKWLFFKMDDIIDFIVAKATWRRLESGRIKGDFDNDSKKGTAQYMTYEYRPTHKSYFLGLNGGKGIEFIHLLKKNIAFYEDAFHY
;
A
#
# COMPACT_ATOMS: atom_id res chain seq x y z
N MET A 1 45.82 -1.96 -31.57
CA MET A 1 44.79 -0.93 -31.35
C MET A 1 43.46 -1.58 -31.62
N ALA A 2 42.70 -1.90 -30.56
CA ALA A 2 41.36 -2.49 -30.68
C ALA A 2 40.34 -1.36 -30.60
N SER A 3 39.66 -1.09 -31.73
CA SER A 3 38.58 -0.10 -31.77
C SER A 3 37.32 -0.69 -31.13
N SER A 4 36.93 -0.16 -30.01
CA SER A 4 35.64 -0.45 -29.36
C SER A 4 34.54 0.21 -30.18
N SER A 5 33.80 -0.57 -30.97
CA SER A 5 32.59 -0.10 -31.64
C SER A 5 31.43 -0.03 -30.62
N ALA A 6 31.08 1.18 -30.22
CA ALA A 6 29.91 1.43 -29.42
C ALA A 6 28.65 1.06 -30.25
N GLN A 7 27.94 0.02 -29.83
CA GLN A 7 26.65 -0.34 -30.44
C GLN A 7 25.61 0.76 -30.18
N VAL A 8 25.10 1.36 -31.26
CA VAL A 8 24.00 2.33 -31.20
C VAL A 8 22.70 1.58 -31.04
N LEU A 9 22.13 1.63 -29.84
CA LEU A 9 20.83 1.01 -29.50
C LEU A 9 19.67 1.64 -30.31
N THR A 10 18.79 0.80 -30.81
CA THR A 10 17.55 1.24 -31.48
C THR A 10 16.60 1.95 -30.52
N GLY A 11 15.65 2.72 -31.04
CA GLY A 11 14.67 3.45 -30.22
C GLY A 11 13.88 2.55 -29.26
N ASN A 12 13.55 1.31 -29.69
CA ASN A 12 12.84 0.32 -28.87
C ASN A 12 13.73 -0.26 -27.74
N GLU A 13 15.01 -0.46 -28.02
CA GLU A 13 15.98 -0.95 -27.02
C GLU A 13 16.28 0.12 -25.96
N LYS A 14 16.41 1.39 -26.36
CA LYS A 14 16.53 2.53 -25.44
C LYS A 14 15.33 2.65 -24.52
N ARG A 15 14.11 2.46 -25.05
CA ARG A 15 12.86 2.47 -24.26
C ARG A 15 12.78 1.30 -23.29
N LYS A 16 13.16 0.09 -23.70
CA LYS A 16 13.21 -1.10 -22.82
C LYS A 16 14.24 -0.93 -21.71
N GLN A 17 15.40 -0.34 -22.01
CA GLN A 17 16.46 -0.10 -21.05
C GLN A 17 16.09 1.00 -20.05
N SER A 18 15.43 2.08 -20.50
CA SER A 18 14.85 3.13 -19.64
C SER A 18 13.81 2.56 -18.69
N CYS A 19 12.88 1.72 -19.18
CA CYS A 19 11.86 1.08 -18.33
C CYS A 19 12.49 0.13 -17.28
N LYS A 20 13.55 -0.62 -17.64
CA LYS A 20 14.26 -1.47 -16.67
C LYS A 20 14.97 -0.65 -15.60
N ASN A 21 15.58 0.47 -15.96
CA ASN A 21 16.26 1.36 -15.01
C ASN A 21 15.28 2.00 -14.02
N VAL A 22 14.13 2.49 -14.49
CA VAL A 22 13.08 3.07 -13.64
C VAL A 22 12.48 2.02 -12.69
N GLY A 23 12.25 0.78 -13.18
CA GLY A 23 11.76 -0.31 -12.33
C GLY A 23 12.77 -0.70 -11.24
N GLY A 24 14.05 -0.75 -11.58
CA GLY A 24 15.13 -1.04 -10.63
C GLY A 24 15.31 0.05 -9.58
N GLU A 25 15.13 1.32 -9.93
CA GLU A 25 15.19 2.43 -8.99
C GLU A 25 14.02 2.44 -8.01
N LYS A 26 12.79 2.20 -8.50
CA LYS A 26 11.61 2.08 -7.64
C LYS A 26 11.74 0.93 -6.64
N LYS A 27 12.26 -0.21 -7.07
CA LYS A 27 12.52 -1.35 -6.19
C LYS A 27 13.56 -1.00 -5.11
N ARG A 28 14.67 -0.35 -5.47
CA ARG A 28 15.70 0.11 -4.51
C ARG A 28 15.14 1.10 -3.49
N LYS A 29 14.31 2.05 -3.91
CA LYS A 29 13.62 2.99 -3.00
C LYS A 29 12.69 2.26 -2.03
N GLY A 30 11.98 1.22 -2.50
CA GLY A 30 11.15 0.36 -1.65
C GLY A 30 11.97 -0.33 -0.57
N HIS A 31 13.03 -1.04 -0.94
CA HIS A 31 13.91 -1.73 0.01
C HIS A 31 14.61 -0.77 0.99
N LYS A 32 15.06 0.39 0.51
CA LYS A 32 15.64 1.39 1.41
C LYS A 32 14.64 1.81 2.49
N ARG A 33 13.39 2.10 2.13
CA ARG A 33 12.33 2.47 3.08
C ARG A 33 12.09 1.38 4.12
N GLU A 34 11.99 0.13 3.67
CA GLU A 34 11.81 -1.03 4.55
C GLU A 34 12.98 -1.17 5.53
N ASN A 35 14.21 -0.99 5.05
CA ASN A 35 15.40 -1.02 5.91
C ASN A 35 15.43 0.16 6.89
N ASP A 36 15.10 1.39 6.46
CA ASP A 36 15.03 2.53 7.35
C ASP A 36 14.02 2.29 8.49
N PHE A 37 12.86 1.71 8.17
CA PHE A 37 11.86 1.33 9.16
C PHE A 37 12.36 0.24 10.12
N LYS A 38 12.97 -0.81 9.59
CA LYS A 38 13.53 -1.91 10.40
C LYS A 38 14.62 -1.41 11.32
N ASN A 39 15.51 -0.55 10.84
CA ASN A 39 16.56 0.04 11.66
C ASN A 39 16.00 0.79 12.87
N GLN A 40 14.88 1.50 12.71
CA GLN A 40 14.28 2.28 13.78
C GLN A 40 13.46 1.42 14.76
N TYR A 41 12.68 0.45 14.26
CA TYR A 41 11.67 -0.24 15.07
C TYR A 41 11.90 -1.75 15.23
N ASN A 42 12.63 -2.38 14.34
CA ASN A 42 12.90 -3.81 14.42
C ASN A 42 14.22 -4.19 13.74
N PRO A 43 15.38 -3.87 14.34
CA PRO A 43 16.68 -4.20 13.77
C PRO A 43 16.91 -5.72 13.65
N VAL A 44 16.25 -6.54 14.47
CA VAL A 44 16.37 -8.01 14.39
C VAL A 44 15.85 -8.54 13.06
N SER A 45 14.78 -7.96 12.53
CA SER A 45 14.20 -8.40 11.26
C SER A 45 15.10 -8.20 10.03
N LEU A 46 16.18 -7.42 10.14
CA LEU A 46 17.18 -7.27 9.09
C LEU A 46 18.00 -8.54 8.83
N ASN A 47 18.12 -9.37 9.86
CA ASN A 47 18.92 -10.58 9.84
C ASN A 47 18.10 -11.85 9.51
N GLU A 48 16.79 -11.72 9.38
CA GLU A 48 15.94 -12.83 9.02
C GLU A 48 15.92 -13.09 7.51
N PRO A 49 15.92 -14.35 7.07
CA PRO A 49 15.69 -14.69 5.67
C PRO A 49 14.33 -14.13 5.24
N THR A 50 14.31 -13.38 4.15
CA THR A 50 13.07 -12.90 3.54
C THR A 50 12.27 -14.10 3.05
N GLU A 51 11.31 -14.55 3.83
CA GLU A 51 10.30 -15.46 3.32
C GLU A 51 9.50 -14.71 2.24
N TYR A 52 9.67 -15.13 1.02
CA TYR A 52 9.20 -14.52 -0.23
C TYR A 52 7.66 -14.37 -0.34
N LYS A 53 6.91 -14.76 0.70
CA LYS A 53 5.45 -14.80 0.69
C LYS A 53 4.78 -14.14 1.91
N ALA A 54 5.55 -13.42 2.72
CA ALA A 54 4.96 -12.70 3.84
C ALA A 54 4.04 -11.58 3.33
N THR A 55 2.87 -11.50 3.92
CA THR A 55 1.83 -10.51 3.54
C THR A 55 2.20 -9.12 3.98
N SER A 56 2.91 -9.01 5.10
CA SER A 56 3.45 -7.77 5.64
C SER A 56 4.94 -7.64 5.29
N ASP A 57 5.34 -6.41 4.99
CA ASP A 57 6.72 -6.07 4.61
C ASP A 57 7.69 -6.23 5.81
N THR A 58 7.18 -6.07 7.04
CA THR A 58 7.93 -6.19 8.30
C THR A 58 6.95 -6.30 9.48
N TRP A 59 7.48 -6.41 10.70
CA TRP A 59 6.70 -6.38 11.94
C TRP A 59 7.43 -5.59 13.01
N ILE A 60 6.69 -5.19 14.05
CA ILE A 60 7.22 -4.61 15.29
C ILE A 60 6.98 -5.63 16.39
N PRO A 61 8.02 -6.14 17.09
CA PRO A 61 7.88 -7.11 18.17
C PRO A 61 6.99 -6.60 19.30
N SER A 62 6.26 -7.50 19.93
CA SER A 62 5.56 -7.23 21.19
C SER A 62 6.56 -6.83 22.29
N GLY A 63 6.10 -6.05 23.27
CA GLY A 63 6.91 -5.60 24.41
C GLY A 63 7.80 -4.41 24.13
N LEU A 64 7.89 -3.90 22.91
CA LEU A 64 8.56 -2.63 22.64
C LEU A 64 7.68 -1.44 23.04
N GLU A 65 8.29 -0.32 23.43
CA GLU A 65 7.58 0.90 23.77
C GLU A 65 6.64 1.36 22.67
N ILE A 66 7.13 1.36 21.42
CA ILE A 66 6.32 1.73 20.26
C ILE A 66 5.13 0.78 20.06
N THR A 67 5.28 -0.53 20.31
CA THR A 67 4.18 -1.48 20.25
C THR A 67 3.10 -1.13 21.25
N ASN A 68 3.50 -0.83 22.50
CA ASN A 68 2.56 -0.45 23.56
C ASN A 68 1.81 0.84 23.20
N ILE A 69 2.52 1.87 22.72
CA ILE A 69 1.91 3.13 22.26
C ILE A 69 0.89 2.89 21.14
N LEU A 70 1.25 2.11 20.13
CA LEU A 70 0.35 1.83 19.00
C LEU A 70 -0.85 0.98 19.43
N CYS A 71 -0.64 -0.03 20.28
CA CYS A 71 -1.71 -0.87 20.79
C CYS A 71 -2.69 -0.07 21.66
N GLU A 72 -2.20 0.79 22.54
CA GLU A 72 -3.04 1.70 23.33
C GLU A 72 -3.83 2.65 22.42
N ARG A 73 -3.12 3.29 21.46
CA ARG A 73 -3.72 4.26 20.53
C ARG A 73 -4.83 3.66 19.69
N PHE A 74 -4.68 2.40 19.26
CA PHE A 74 -5.58 1.73 18.31
C PHE A 74 -6.47 0.66 18.96
N GLY A 75 -6.42 0.48 20.28
CA GLY A 75 -7.20 -0.54 20.99
C GLY A 75 -6.83 -1.95 20.55
N MET A 76 -5.54 -2.26 20.43
CA MET A 76 -5.01 -3.55 20.00
C MET A 76 -4.37 -4.32 21.17
N ASP A 77 -4.14 -5.62 20.95
CA ASP A 77 -3.53 -6.51 21.95
C ASP A 77 -2.01 -6.28 22.05
N THR A 78 -1.52 -5.84 23.21
CA THR A 78 -0.11 -5.55 23.47
C THR A 78 0.78 -6.79 23.54
N SER A 79 0.20 -7.98 23.68
CA SER A 79 0.94 -9.25 23.79
C SER A 79 1.39 -9.79 22.42
N LYS A 80 0.97 -9.17 21.33
CA LYS A 80 1.22 -9.63 19.97
C LYS A 80 2.16 -8.71 19.20
N ASP A 81 2.92 -9.32 18.28
CA ASP A 81 3.66 -8.57 17.28
C ASP A 81 2.68 -7.82 16.35
N LEU A 82 3.05 -6.63 15.90
CA LEU A 82 2.29 -5.85 14.93
C LEU A 82 2.87 -6.03 13.54
N TYR A 83 2.08 -6.54 12.62
CA TYR A 83 2.48 -6.73 11.21
C TYR A 83 2.20 -5.47 10.39
N ILE A 84 3.21 -5.05 9.62
CA ILE A 84 3.27 -3.74 9.00
C ILE A 84 3.21 -3.83 7.47
N SER A 85 2.29 -3.09 6.87
CA SER A 85 2.29 -2.78 5.43
C SER A 85 2.95 -1.41 5.21
N ASN A 86 4.15 -1.38 4.64
CA ASN A 86 4.97 -0.18 4.55
C ASN A 86 4.81 0.52 3.20
N LYS A 87 4.46 1.81 3.20
CA LYS A 87 4.23 2.63 2.00
C LYS A 87 4.98 3.97 2.05
N SER A 88 5.20 4.57 0.89
CA SER A 88 5.77 5.92 0.76
C SER A 88 5.52 6.50 -0.62
N GLY A 89 5.67 7.82 -0.75
CA GLY A 89 5.58 8.54 -2.02
C GLY A 89 4.16 8.69 -2.54
N GLU A 90 4.06 9.15 -3.77
CA GLU A 90 2.79 9.58 -4.38
C GLU A 90 1.88 8.42 -4.81
N ASN A 91 2.47 7.27 -5.11
CA ASN A 91 1.73 6.12 -5.63
C ASN A 91 1.61 5.03 -4.56
N ILE A 92 0.54 5.08 -3.79
CA ILE A 92 0.21 4.01 -2.84
C ILE A 92 -0.56 2.92 -3.59
N GLN A 93 -0.05 1.70 -3.56
CA GLN A 93 -0.67 0.56 -4.21
C GLN A 93 -0.66 -0.66 -3.30
N PHE A 94 -1.79 -1.36 -3.26
CA PHE A 94 -1.94 -2.65 -2.61
C PHE A 94 -2.18 -3.71 -3.67
N THR A 95 -1.44 -4.81 -3.59
CA THR A 95 -1.65 -5.99 -4.43
C THR A 95 -2.59 -6.92 -3.68
N LEU A 96 -3.78 -7.15 -4.23
CA LEU A 96 -4.78 -8.02 -3.64
C LEU A 96 -4.59 -9.49 -4.06
N GLY A 97 -3.82 -9.73 -5.12
CA GLY A 97 -3.62 -11.06 -5.68
C GLY A 97 -4.77 -11.48 -6.63
N GLN A 98 -4.94 -12.79 -6.77
CA GLN A 98 -6.07 -13.36 -7.50
C GLN A 98 -7.28 -13.41 -6.57
N ILE A 99 -8.44 -13.13 -7.12
CA ILE A 99 -9.73 -13.20 -6.40
C ILE A 99 -10.62 -14.15 -7.18
N PRO A 100 -10.50 -15.48 -6.93
CA PRO A 100 -11.17 -16.49 -7.72
C PRO A 100 -12.70 -16.47 -7.60
N GLU A 101 -13.23 -15.92 -6.51
CA GLU A 101 -14.67 -15.83 -6.25
C GLU A 101 -15.39 -14.78 -7.11
N LEU A 102 -14.63 -13.88 -7.74
CA LEU A 102 -15.21 -12.77 -8.49
C LEU A 102 -14.95 -12.89 -9.99
N SER A 103 -16.01 -12.88 -10.77
CA SER A 103 -15.92 -12.56 -12.20
C SER A 103 -15.60 -11.06 -12.37
N ALA A 104 -15.09 -10.67 -13.54
CA ALA A 104 -14.83 -9.27 -13.84
C ALA A 104 -16.12 -8.41 -13.80
N GLU A 105 -17.27 -9.01 -14.03
CA GLU A 105 -18.58 -8.35 -14.05
C GLU A 105 -19.11 -8.11 -12.64
N ASP A 106 -18.88 -9.04 -11.70
CA ASP A 106 -19.41 -8.99 -10.33
C ASP A 106 -18.66 -8.01 -9.41
N ASN A 107 -17.42 -7.65 -9.75
CA ASN A 107 -16.55 -6.83 -8.90
C ASN A 107 -17.20 -5.51 -8.46
N LEU A 108 -17.93 -4.82 -9.35
CA LEU A 108 -18.56 -3.56 -9.00
C LEU A 108 -19.69 -3.75 -7.98
N ALA A 109 -20.54 -4.74 -8.17
CA ALA A 109 -21.64 -5.06 -7.27
C ALA A 109 -21.12 -5.44 -5.87
N TRP A 110 -20.01 -6.18 -5.80
CA TRP A 110 -19.36 -6.52 -4.53
C TRP A 110 -18.84 -5.28 -3.81
N LEU A 111 -18.16 -4.38 -4.51
CA LEU A 111 -17.63 -3.15 -3.91
C LEU A 111 -18.74 -2.18 -3.46
N GLN A 112 -19.89 -2.19 -4.16
CA GLN A 112 -21.05 -1.37 -3.81
C GLN A 112 -21.85 -1.90 -2.61
N ASN A 113 -21.72 -3.18 -2.27
CA ASN A 113 -22.31 -3.75 -1.06
C ASN A 113 -21.31 -3.62 0.10
N PRO A 114 -21.64 -2.92 1.19
CA PRO A 114 -20.71 -2.66 2.29
C PRO A 114 -20.14 -3.93 2.94
N ASP A 115 -20.96 -4.95 3.16
CA ASP A 115 -20.53 -6.19 3.83
C ASP A 115 -19.58 -7.00 2.91
N ASN A 116 -19.92 -7.11 1.64
CA ASN A 116 -19.07 -7.78 0.65
C ASN A 116 -17.76 -7.02 0.44
N CYS A 117 -17.81 -5.68 0.37
CA CYS A 117 -16.63 -4.81 0.25
C CYS A 117 -15.69 -5.00 1.46
N ARG A 118 -16.25 -5.03 2.67
CA ARG A 118 -15.51 -5.30 3.91
C ARG A 118 -14.89 -6.70 3.91
N ALA A 119 -15.65 -7.72 3.56
CA ALA A 119 -15.17 -9.09 3.48
C ALA A 119 -14.01 -9.21 2.47
N LEU A 120 -14.14 -8.60 1.30
CA LEU A 120 -13.12 -8.58 0.25
C LEU A 120 -11.82 -7.94 0.76
N PHE A 121 -11.90 -6.77 1.40
CA PHE A 121 -10.70 -6.09 1.88
C PHE A 121 -10.08 -6.76 3.11
N ASN A 122 -10.86 -7.33 4.00
CA ASN A 122 -10.34 -8.15 5.08
C ASN A 122 -9.57 -9.36 4.54
N LYS A 123 -10.13 -10.07 3.58
CA LYS A 123 -9.51 -11.26 3.01
C LYS A 123 -8.27 -10.94 2.14
N TYR A 124 -8.35 -9.92 1.28
CA TYR A 124 -7.34 -9.69 0.24
C TYR A 124 -6.46 -8.47 0.48
N LEU A 125 -6.90 -7.46 1.23
CA LEU A 125 -6.09 -6.29 1.58
C LEU A 125 -5.37 -6.49 2.90
N LYS A 126 -6.11 -6.78 3.98
CA LYS A 126 -5.55 -7.10 5.30
C LYS A 126 -4.96 -8.52 5.34
N LYS A 127 -5.56 -9.45 4.57
CA LYS A 127 -5.21 -10.89 4.48
C LYS A 127 -5.31 -11.58 5.83
N VAL A 128 -6.47 -11.48 6.45
CA VAL A 128 -6.75 -12.02 7.78
C VAL A 128 -6.51 -13.54 7.91
N GLU A 129 -6.57 -14.28 6.80
CA GLU A 129 -6.33 -15.73 6.75
C GLU A 129 -4.83 -16.09 6.64
N SER A 130 -3.94 -15.10 6.50
CA SER A 130 -2.50 -15.34 6.41
C SER A 130 -1.87 -15.46 7.80
N ALA A 131 -0.68 -16.07 7.87
CA ALA A 131 0.09 -16.14 9.11
C ALA A 131 0.50 -14.75 9.65
N ARG A 132 0.55 -13.74 8.78
CA ARG A 132 0.98 -12.38 9.10
C ARG A 132 0.04 -11.38 8.42
N PRO A 133 -1.21 -11.20 8.91
CA PRO A 133 -2.13 -10.19 8.39
C PRO A 133 -1.55 -8.79 8.64
N ALA A 134 -1.85 -7.85 7.75
CA ALA A 134 -1.40 -6.47 7.94
C ALA A 134 -2.25 -5.78 9.01
N ASP A 135 -1.69 -5.50 10.17
CA ASP A 135 -2.36 -4.82 11.27
C ASP A 135 -2.32 -3.30 11.11
N ILE A 136 -1.18 -2.81 10.65
CA ILE A 136 -0.86 -1.38 10.55
C ILE A 136 -0.38 -1.04 9.13
N LEU A 137 -0.92 0.02 8.57
CA LEU A 137 -0.31 0.74 7.45
C LEU A 137 0.67 1.77 8.01
N VAL A 138 1.92 1.70 7.57
CA VAL A 138 2.92 2.72 7.85
C VAL A 138 3.24 3.50 6.59
N TYR A 139 3.18 4.82 6.68
CA TYR A 139 3.55 5.70 5.58
C TYR A 139 4.77 6.55 5.97
N LYS A 140 5.82 6.46 5.13
CA LYS A 140 7.00 7.32 5.28
C LYS A 140 6.75 8.68 4.65
N ASP A 141 6.53 9.70 5.48
CA ASP A 141 6.44 11.09 5.05
C ASP A 141 7.83 11.73 5.02
N ASN A 142 8.44 11.74 3.85
CA ASN A 142 9.78 12.32 3.68
C ASN A 142 9.79 13.85 3.79
N THR A 143 8.67 14.51 3.58
CA THR A 143 8.56 15.97 3.69
C THR A 143 8.50 16.40 5.14
N ALA A 144 7.64 15.75 5.94
CA ALA A 144 7.52 16.02 7.37
C ALA A 144 8.60 15.31 8.21
N GLN A 145 9.43 14.43 7.61
CA GLN A 145 10.43 13.60 8.30
C GLN A 145 9.82 12.76 9.44
N LYS A 146 8.69 12.11 9.12
CA LYS A 146 7.90 11.34 10.08
C LYS A 146 7.40 10.03 9.49
N TRP A 147 7.21 9.06 10.38
CA TRP A 147 6.42 7.88 10.14
C TRP A 147 4.98 8.13 10.60
N LEU A 148 4.01 7.78 9.74
CA LEU A 148 2.59 7.85 10.05
C LEU A 148 2.05 6.44 10.13
N PHE A 149 1.35 6.14 11.22
CA PHE A 149 0.80 4.82 11.52
C PHE A 149 -0.73 4.89 11.51
N PHE A 150 -1.36 3.98 10.79
CA PHE A 150 -2.82 3.87 10.71
C PHE A 150 -3.23 2.42 10.93
N LYS A 151 -4.24 2.16 11.74
CA LYS A 151 -4.80 0.83 11.88
C LYS A 151 -5.46 0.39 10.58
N MET A 152 -5.15 -0.83 10.11
CA MET A 152 -5.67 -1.33 8.83
C MET A 152 -7.19 -1.49 8.84
N ASP A 153 -7.76 -1.91 9.98
CA ASP A 153 -9.21 -2.03 10.14
C ASP A 153 -9.91 -0.68 9.95
N ASP A 154 -9.38 0.39 10.55
CA ASP A 154 -9.95 1.74 10.44
C ASP A 154 -9.88 2.25 8.99
N ILE A 155 -8.81 1.90 8.26
CA ILE A 155 -8.70 2.22 6.82
C ILE A 155 -9.78 1.48 6.02
N ILE A 156 -9.98 0.18 6.28
CA ILE A 156 -11.02 -0.62 5.61
C ILE A 156 -12.39 -0.06 5.92
N ASP A 157 -12.68 0.24 7.19
CA ASP A 157 -13.94 0.81 7.63
C ASP A 157 -14.20 2.17 6.98
N PHE A 158 -13.17 3.01 6.88
CA PHE A 158 -13.25 4.29 6.18
C PHE A 158 -13.55 4.11 4.69
N ILE A 159 -12.87 3.18 4.00
CA ILE A 159 -13.12 2.91 2.58
C ILE A 159 -14.55 2.42 2.38
N VAL A 160 -15.01 1.45 3.18
CA VAL A 160 -16.35 0.89 3.09
C VAL A 160 -17.44 1.94 3.33
N ALA A 161 -17.22 2.84 4.30
CA ALA A 161 -18.20 3.86 4.67
C ALA A 161 -18.24 5.07 3.72
N LYS A 162 -17.14 5.39 3.05
CA LYS A 162 -16.99 6.65 2.31
C LYS A 162 -16.80 6.50 0.81
N ALA A 163 -16.30 5.37 0.32
CA ALA A 163 -16.06 5.20 -1.11
C ALA A 163 -17.37 4.97 -1.88
N THR A 164 -17.62 5.81 -2.87
CA THR A 164 -18.68 5.58 -3.87
C THR A 164 -18.08 4.94 -5.11
N TRP A 165 -18.44 3.69 -5.37
CA TRP A 165 -17.85 2.90 -6.43
C TRP A 165 -18.61 3.01 -7.75
N ARG A 166 -17.88 3.21 -8.84
CA ARG A 166 -18.41 3.24 -10.20
C ARG A 166 -17.44 2.71 -11.24
N ARG A 167 -17.96 2.18 -12.34
CA ARG A 167 -17.14 1.74 -13.48
C ARG A 167 -16.84 2.92 -14.40
N LEU A 168 -15.59 3.01 -14.83
CA LEU A 168 -15.15 3.95 -15.86
C LEU A 168 -15.30 3.32 -17.25
N GLU A 169 -15.35 4.15 -18.31
CA GLU A 169 -15.34 3.71 -19.71
C GLU A 169 -14.14 2.79 -20.03
N SER A 170 -13.01 2.99 -19.36
CA SER A 170 -11.83 2.14 -19.49
C SER A 170 -11.98 0.74 -18.87
N GLY A 171 -13.14 0.40 -18.30
CA GLY A 171 -13.40 -0.85 -17.57
C GLY A 171 -12.88 -0.90 -16.13
N ARG A 172 -12.05 0.07 -15.72
CA ARG A 172 -11.58 0.17 -14.33
C ARG A 172 -12.70 0.61 -13.40
N ILE A 173 -12.64 0.20 -12.14
CA ILE A 173 -13.55 0.65 -11.10
C ILE A 173 -12.86 1.76 -10.31
N LYS A 174 -13.59 2.84 -10.06
CA LYS A 174 -13.16 4.00 -9.31
C LYS A 174 -14.00 4.13 -8.05
N GLY A 175 -13.36 4.33 -6.89
CA GLY A 175 -13.99 4.70 -5.63
C GLY A 175 -13.70 6.16 -5.33
N ASP A 176 -14.70 7.00 -5.34
CA ASP A 176 -14.62 8.41 -4.98
C ASP A 176 -14.94 8.58 -3.49
N PHE A 177 -14.15 9.39 -2.76
CA PHE A 177 -14.33 9.66 -1.32
C PHE A 177 -15.06 10.98 -1.05
N ASP A 178 -15.28 11.80 -2.07
CA ASP A 178 -15.91 13.11 -1.91
C ASP A 178 -16.87 13.36 -3.06
N ASN A 179 -18.13 13.64 -2.72
CA ASN A 179 -19.16 13.99 -3.69
C ASN A 179 -19.05 15.43 -4.18
N ASP A 180 -18.31 16.29 -3.46
CA ASP A 180 -18.14 17.73 -3.75
C ASP A 180 -16.84 18.06 -4.48
N SER A 181 -16.08 17.06 -4.94
CA SER A 181 -14.79 17.32 -5.58
C SER A 181 -14.95 18.07 -6.89
N LYS A 182 -14.44 19.29 -6.91
CA LYS A 182 -14.25 20.07 -8.15
C LYS A 182 -13.47 19.21 -9.15
N LYS A 183 -13.88 19.28 -10.42
CA LYS A 183 -13.23 18.54 -11.52
C LYS A 183 -11.71 18.74 -11.47
N GLY A 184 -10.95 17.67 -11.19
CA GLY A 184 -9.49 17.71 -11.05
C GLY A 184 -8.92 17.56 -9.65
N THR A 185 -9.72 17.67 -8.57
CA THR A 185 -9.27 17.52 -7.17
C THR A 185 -9.84 16.29 -6.46
N ALA A 186 -10.52 15.42 -7.20
CA ALA A 186 -11.19 14.25 -6.63
C ALA A 186 -10.19 13.30 -5.97
N GLN A 187 -10.33 13.14 -4.68
CA GLN A 187 -9.67 12.09 -3.92
C GLN A 187 -10.34 10.77 -4.28
N TYR A 188 -9.60 9.87 -4.90
CA TYR A 188 -10.15 8.59 -5.35
C TYR A 188 -9.12 7.49 -5.34
N MET A 189 -9.59 6.26 -5.29
CA MET A 189 -8.80 5.08 -5.54
C MET A 189 -9.32 4.32 -6.76
N THR A 190 -8.48 3.50 -7.37
CA THR A 190 -8.84 2.62 -8.46
C THR A 190 -8.69 1.17 -8.03
N TYR A 191 -9.67 0.37 -8.38
CA TYR A 191 -9.66 -1.07 -8.29
C TYR A 191 -9.59 -1.63 -9.71
N GLU A 192 -8.54 -2.40 -10.01
CA GLU A 192 -8.32 -2.90 -11.37
C GLU A 192 -7.68 -4.28 -11.40
N TYR A 193 -8.06 -5.08 -12.38
CA TYR A 193 -7.34 -6.30 -12.74
C TYR A 193 -6.25 -5.97 -13.75
N ARG A 194 -5.03 -6.48 -13.52
CA ARG A 194 -3.90 -6.34 -14.45
C ARG A 194 -3.53 -7.71 -15.02
N PRO A 195 -3.87 -7.99 -16.29
CA PRO A 195 -3.63 -9.30 -16.92
C PRO A 195 -2.15 -9.71 -16.91
N THR A 196 -1.24 -8.75 -17.09
CA THR A 196 0.21 -9.00 -17.06
C THR A 196 0.72 -9.53 -15.72
N HIS A 197 0.03 -9.21 -14.62
CA HIS A 197 0.35 -9.65 -13.26
C HIS A 197 -0.60 -10.74 -12.76
N LYS A 198 -1.65 -11.06 -13.52
CA LYS A 198 -2.74 -11.96 -13.10
C LYS A 198 -3.26 -11.64 -11.70
N SER A 199 -3.40 -10.36 -11.38
CA SER A 199 -3.71 -9.88 -10.03
C SER A 199 -4.59 -8.65 -10.04
N TYR A 200 -5.40 -8.51 -8.99
CA TYR A 200 -6.14 -7.30 -8.67
C TYR A 200 -5.29 -6.32 -7.88
N PHE A 201 -5.51 -5.06 -8.11
CA PHE A 201 -4.82 -3.96 -7.43
C PHE A 201 -5.81 -2.93 -6.94
N LEU A 202 -5.57 -2.45 -5.74
CA LEU A 202 -6.20 -1.26 -5.18
C LEU A 202 -5.13 -0.17 -5.10
N GLY A 203 -5.32 0.94 -5.76
CA GLY A 203 -4.26 1.91 -5.87
C GLY A 203 -4.71 3.35 -5.98
N LEU A 204 -3.82 4.23 -5.55
CA LEU A 204 -3.92 5.67 -5.65
C LEU A 204 -2.77 6.13 -6.54
N ASN A 205 -3.09 6.43 -7.79
CA ASN A 205 -2.11 6.79 -8.83
C ASN A 205 -2.07 8.31 -9.08
N GLY A 206 -0.98 8.77 -9.65
CA GLY A 206 -0.86 10.14 -10.14
C GLY A 206 -0.82 11.22 -9.06
N GLY A 207 -0.04 11.00 -8.00
CA GLY A 207 0.10 11.96 -6.89
C GLY A 207 -0.99 11.86 -5.81
N LYS A 208 -1.98 10.99 -6.03
CA LYS A 208 -3.15 10.86 -5.13
C LYS A 208 -2.86 10.11 -3.83
N GLY A 209 -1.69 9.47 -3.71
CA GLY A 209 -1.29 8.78 -2.48
C GLY A 209 -1.16 9.73 -1.29
N ILE A 210 -0.52 10.88 -1.47
CA ILE A 210 -0.38 11.90 -0.43
C ILE A 210 -1.75 12.46 -0.03
N GLU A 211 -2.62 12.73 -1.01
CA GLU A 211 -3.97 13.20 -0.75
C GLU A 211 -4.79 12.20 0.05
N PHE A 212 -4.62 10.90 -0.22
CA PHE A 212 -5.28 9.85 0.56
C PHE A 212 -4.75 9.80 2.01
N ILE A 213 -3.45 9.95 2.22
CA ILE A 213 -2.89 10.05 3.57
C ILE A 213 -3.45 11.26 4.32
N HIS A 214 -3.56 12.42 3.67
CA HIS A 214 -4.21 13.59 4.27
C HIS A 214 -5.68 13.33 4.60
N LEU A 215 -6.39 12.60 3.73
CA LEU A 215 -7.77 12.20 3.96
C LEU A 215 -7.89 11.26 5.17
N LEU A 216 -7.02 10.26 5.28
CA LEU A 216 -6.97 9.37 6.45
C LEU A 216 -6.70 10.15 7.73
N LYS A 217 -5.69 11.03 7.76
CA LYS A 217 -5.37 11.88 8.94
C LYS A 217 -6.56 12.71 9.40
N LYS A 218 -7.44 13.13 8.50
CA LYS A 218 -8.63 13.92 8.82
C LYS A 218 -9.77 13.07 9.39
N ASN A 219 -9.85 11.79 9.04
CA ASN A 219 -11.06 11.00 9.25
C ASN A 219 -10.89 9.82 10.21
N ILE A 220 -9.67 9.31 10.41
CA ILE A 220 -9.43 8.17 11.30
C ILE A 220 -8.29 8.46 12.28
N ALA A 221 -8.21 7.66 13.34
CA ALA A 221 -7.12 7.74 14.29
C ALA A 221 -5.78 7.40 13.63
N PHE A 222 -4.73 8.14 14.00
CA PHE A 222 -3.37 7.87 13.56
C PHE A 222 -2.38 8.20 14.68
N TYR A 223 -1.15 7.69 14.53
CA TYR A 223 0.01 8.04 15.34
C TYR A 223 1.12 8.54 14.42
N GLU A 224 1.91 9.49 14.88
CA GLU A 224 3.09 9.95 14.15
C GLU A 224 4.33 9.93 15.03
N ASP A 225 5.44 9.51 14.43
CA ASP A 225 6.74 9.46 15.08
C ASP A 225 7.82 10.05 14.18
N ALA A 226 8.77 10.77 14.77
CA ALA A 226 9.87 11.38 14.05
C ALA A 226 10.85 10.31 13.52
N PHE A 227 11.61 10.64 12.46
CA PHE A 227 12.73 9.80 12.07
C PHE A 227 13.84 9.91 13.13
N HIS A 228 14.33 8.78 13.61
CA HIS A 228 15.51 8.69 14.45
C HIS A 228 16.70 8.34 13.52
N TYR A 229 17.61 9.30 13.31
CA TYR A 229 18.83 9.12 12.53
C TYR A 229 20.07 8.96 13.41
#